data_26d10bfc4677903df27133f9205a42fc
#
_entry.id   26d10bfc4677903df27133f9205a42fc
#
_cell.length_a   1.000
_cell.length_b   1.000
_cell.length_c   1.000
_cell.angle_alpha   90.00
_cell.angle_beta   90.00
_cell.angle_gamma   90.00
#
_symmetry.space_group_name_H-M   'P 1'
#
loop_
_entity.id
_entity.type
_entity.pdbx_description
1 polymer ?
#
loop_
_entity_poly.entity_id
_entity_poly.type
_entity_poly.pdbx_seq_one_letter_code
_entity_poly.pdbx_strand_id
1 'polypeptide(L)'
;MSVLGLGHDVVDVSAFAEQLVEPGSRMRGLFSVREVRQAGERARRKNDDESTHLAAKWAGKEAVLKAWCDALGDMPNPYTIENFPWNGIEIVDDSRDRPCVALRPDVERKLRASLPPAASRNSDEMSGAPGVVRMGPAVMRVPIVTPVSTGSEPAAASSASVSLVFRWHVSLSYDGGIASAVAMLTV
;
A
#
# COMPACT_ATOMS: atom_id res chain seq x y z
N MET A 1 16.60 11.76 -3.12
CA MET A 1 15.44 11.07 -2.56
C MET A 1 14.21 11.72 -3.16
N SER A 2 13.49 11.00 -4.04
CA SER A 2 12.27 11.50 -4.69
C SER A 2 11.08 10.71 -4.18
N VAL A 3 9.96 11.40 -3.94
CA VAL A 3 8.67 10.78 -3.62
C VAL A 3 8.10 10.21 -4.91
N LEU A 4 7.70 8.96 -4.89
CA LEU A 4 7.07 8.27 -6.02
C LEU A 4 5.56 8.20 -5.87
N GLY A 5 5.08 8.07 -4.65
CA GLY A 5 3.67 8.03 -4.36
C GLY A 5 3.38 8.25 -2.89
N LEU A 6 2.20 8.80 -2.63
CA LEU A 6 1.66 9.11 -1.32
C LEU A 6 0.26 8.51 -1.18
N GLY A 7 -0.02 7.88 -0.05
CA GLY A 7 -1.33 7.33 0.28
C GLY A 7 -1.72 7.67 1.70
N HIS A 8 -3.00 7.91 1.90
CA HIS A 8 -3.61 8.15 3.20
C HIS A 8 -4.89 7.35 3.33
N ASP A 9 -5.13 6.81 4.51
CA ASP A 9 -6.36 6.09 4.82
C ASP A 9 -6.85 6.36 6.23
N VAL A 10 -8.17 6.19 6.43
CA VAL A 10 -8.88 6.40 7.69
C VAL A 10 -9.89 5.28 7.89
N VAL A 11 -9.89 4.67 9.07
CA VAL A 11 -10.73 3.54 9.45
C VAL A 11 -11.52 3.87 10.71
N ASP A 12 -12.84 3.66 10.69
CA ASP A 12 -13.66 3.62 11.88
C ASP A 12 -13.37 2.33 12.65
N VAL A 13 -12.87 2.45 13.89
CA VAL A 13 -12.42 1.31 14.69
C VAL A 13 -13.60 0.42 15.11
N SER A 14 -14.77 1.01 15.38
CA SER A 14 -15.95 0.24 15.80
C SER A 14 -16.53 -0.58 14.66
N ALA A 15 -16.69 0.04 13.47
CA ALA A 15 -17.15 -0.66 12.28
C ALA A 15 -16.15 -1.76 11.84
N PHE A 16 -14.86 -1.52 11.97
CA PHE A 16 -13.82 -2.51 11.71
C PHE A 16 -13.87 -3.68 12.69
N ALA A 17 -14.08 -3.42 13.99
CA ALA A 17 -14.21 -4.44 15.02
C ALA A 17 -15.44 -5.34 14.77
N GLU A 18 -16.57 -4.76 14.36
CA GLU A 18 -17.77 -5.51 13.95
C GLU A 18 -17.47 -6.45 12.78
N GLN A 19 -16.79 -5.97 11.75
CA GLN A 19 -16.39 -6.78 10.59
C GLN A 19 -15.43 -7.93 10.96
N LEU A 20 -14.53 -7.72 11.93
CA LEU A 20 -13.61 -8.77 12.38
C LEU A 20 -14.33 -9.98 13.00
N VAL A 21 -15.44 -9.76 13.68
CA VAL A 21 -16.20 -10.80 14.42
C VAL A 21 -17.44 -11.29 13.67
N GLU A 22 -17.77 -10.70 12.54
CA GLU A 22 -18.90 -11.10 11.72
C GLU A 22 -18.77 -12.57 11.29
N PRO A 23 -19.83 -13.40 11.45
CA PRO A 23 -19.81 -14.79 11.03
C PRO A 23 -19.44 -14.95 9.54
N GLY A 24 -18.40 -15.72 9.26
CA GLY A 24 -17.89 -15.92 7.91
C GLY A 24 -16.91 -14.83 7.41
N SER A 25 -16.61 -13.83 8.21
CA SER A 25 -15.62 -12.81 7.90
C SER A 25 -14.25 -13.42 7.62
N ARG A 26 -13.59 -12.90 6.59
CA ARG A 26 -12.19 -13.23 6.24
C ARG A 26 -11.21 -12.11 6.60
N MET A 27 -11.69 -11.07 7.27
CA MET A 27 -10.88 -9.88 7.60
C MET A 27 -9.60 -10.23 8.34
N ARG A 28 -9.67 -11.14 9.34
CA ARG A 28 -8.49 -11.56 10.10
C ARG A 28 -7.42 -12.25 9.22
N GLY A 29 -7.83 -12.94 8.16
CA GLY A 29 -6.93 -13.58 7.19
C GLY A 29 -6.19 -12.61 6.27
N LEU A 30 -6.53 -11.33 6.27
CA LEU A 30 -5.84 -10.28 5.53
C LEU A 30 -4.57 -9.78 6.25
N PHE A 31 -4.39 -10.19 7.51
CA PHE A 31 -3.21 -9.89 8.30
C PHE A 31 -2.27 -11.10 8.37
N SER A 32 -0.98 -10.84 8.46
CA SER A 32 0.00 -11.87 8.75
C SER A 32 -0.07 -12.28 10.23
N VAL A 33 0.45 -13.46 10.54
CA VAL A 33 0.57 -13.95 11.93
C VAL A 33 1.38 -12.96 12.80
N ARG A 34 2.39 -12.31 12.20
CA ARG A 34 3.22 -11.31 12.88
C ARG A 34 2.44 -10.06 13.24
N GLU A 35 1.60 -9.57 12.34
CA GLU A 35 0.74 -8.40 12.59
C GLU A 35 -0.27 -8.66 13.70
N VAL A 36 -0.96 -9.81 13.65
CA VAL A 36 -1.94 -10.20 14.68
C VAL A 36 -1.27 -10.34 16.06
N ARG A 37 -0.09 -10.99 16.11
CA ARG A 37 0.65 -11.12 17.37
C ARG A 37 1.03 -9.77 17.95
N GLN A 38 1.61 -8.87 17.14
CA GLN A 38 2.01 -7.54 17.59
C GLN A 38 0.81 -6.69 18.04
N ALA A 39 -0.34 -6.77 17.34
CA ALA A 39 -1.56 -6.09 17.74
C ALA A 39 -2.02 -6.55 19.12
N GLY A 40 -2.10 -7.86 19.36
CA GLY A 40 -2.47 -8.41 20.66
C GLY A 40 -1.46 -8.11 21.78
N GLU A 41 -0.14 -8.07 21.49
CA GLU A 41 0.88 -7.66 22.44
C GLU A 41 0.74 -6.17 22.82
N ARG A 42 0.44 -5.32 21.84
CA ARG A 42 0.25 -3.89 22.06
C ARG A 42 -1.02 -3.60 22.85
N ALA A 43 -2.12 -4.29 22.55
CA ALA A 43 -3.38 -4.21 23.28
C ALA A 43 -3.19 -4.53 24.77
N ARG A 44 -2.48 -5.62 25.08
CA ARG A 44 -2.16 -5.97 26.48
C ARG A 44 -1.32 -4.91 27.19
N ARG A 45 -0.32 -4.32 26.48
CA ARG A 45 0.54 -3.27 27.07
C ARG A 45 -0.21 -1.97 27.34
N LYS A 46 -1.17 -1.64 26.48
CA LYS A 46 -1.95 -0.39 26.57
C LYS A 46 -3.26 -0.55 27.34
N ASN A 47 -3.64 -1.79 27.66
CA ASN A 47 -4.92 -2.14 28.25
C ASN A 47 -6.11 -1.63 27.43
N ASP A 48 -6.03 -1.85 26.11
CA ASP A 48 -7.06 -1.53 25.12
C ASP A 48 -7.36 -2.74 24.21
N ASP A 49 -8.17 -2.54 23.15
CA ASP A 49 -8.64 -3.63 22.29
C ASP A 49 -7.67 -3.92 21.13
N GLU A 50 -7.46 -5.23 20.85
CA GLU A 50 -6.69 -5.70 19.69
C GLU A 50 -7.23 -5.13 18.37
N SER A 51 -8.57 -4.98 18.27
CA SER A 51 -9.23 -4.40 17.09
C SER A 51 -8.73 -2.99 16.74
N THR A 52 -8.45 -2.15 17.75
CA THR A 52 -7.87 -0.82 17.55
C THR A 52 -6.53 -0.88 16.84
N HIS A 53 -5.65 -1.80 17.25
CA HIS A 53 -4.33 -1.96 16.65
C HIS A 53 -4.39 -2.63 15.27
N LEU A 54 -5.32 -3.55 15.06
CA LEU A 54 -5.57 -4.13 13.75
C LEU A 54 -6.19 -3.11 12.78
N ALA A 55 -7.10 -2.25 13.25
CA ALA A 55 -7.65 -1.15 12.45
C ALA A 55 -6.55 -0.18 11.98
N ALA A 56 -5.60 0.18 12.86
CA ALA A 56 -4.46 1.01 12.51
C ALA A 56 -3.55 0.33 11.46
N LYS A 57 -3.29 -0.98 11.60
CA LYS A 57 -2.53 -1.74 10.61
C LYS A 57 -3.30 -1.87 9.29
N TRP A 58 -4.63 -1.99 9.34
CA TRP A 58 -5.47 -2.00 8.14
C TRP A 58 -5.41 -0.67 7.40
N ALA A 59 -5.56 0.46 8.08
CA ALA A 59 -5.36 1.78 7.50
C ALA A 59 -3.96 1.90 6.85
N GLY A 60 -2.93 1.35 7.50
CA GLY A 60 -1.58 1.29 6.96
C GLY A 60 -1.48 0.51 5.64
N LYS A 61 -2.16 -0.66 5.53
CA LYS A 61 -2.19 -1.46 4.30
C LYS A 61 -2.89 -0.71 3.16
N GLU A 62 -4.03 -0.08 3.43
CA GLU A 62 -4.76 0.71 2.44
C GLU A 62 -3.99 1.97 2.03
N ALA A 63 -3.30 2.63 2.96
CA ALA A 63 -2.40 3.74 2.64
C ALA A 63 -1.24 3.29 1.74
N VAL A 64 -0.64 2.11 1.97
CA VAL A 64 0.39 1.53 1.09
C VAL A 64 -0.16 1.23 -0.30
N LEU A 65 -1.36 0.65 -0.40
CA LEU A 65 -2.02 0.43 -1.70
C LEU A 65 -2.22 1.75 -2.45
N LYS A 66 -2.75 2.77 -1.78
CA LYS A 66 -2.98 4.11 -2.37
C LYS A 66 -1.68 4.75 -2.83
N ALA A 67 -0.61 4.67 -2.03
CA ALA A 67 0.72 5.17 -2.41
C ALA A 67 1.32 4.39 -3.59
N TRP A 68 1.07 3.07 -3.67
CA TRP A 68 1.48 2.28 -4.83
C TRP A 68 0.72 2.70 -6.09
N CYS A 69 -0.61 2.85 -6.00
CA CYS A 69 -1.42 3.33 -7.11
C CYS A 69 -0.98 4.73 -7.60
N ASP A 70 -0.68 5.64 -6.67
CA ASP A 70 -0.16 6.98 -7.00
C ASP A 70 1.20 6.90 -7.72
N ALA A 71 2.09 6.02 -7.27
CA ALA A 71 3.40 5.81 -7.89
C ALA A 71 3.35 5.18 -9.30
N LEU A 72 2.25 4.53 -9.66
CA LEU A 72 2.06 3.95 -11.00
C LEU A 72 1.82 5.04 -12.07
N GLY A 73 1.26 6.20 -11.69
CA GLY A 73 0.83 7.19 -12.67
C GLY A 73 -0.18 6.57 -13.66
N ASP A 74 0.13 6.63 -14.95
CA ASP A 74 -0.72 6.07 -16.02
C ASP A 74 -0.50 4.56 -16.26
N MET A 75 0.41 3.91 -15.52
CA MET A 75 0.65 2.48 -15.65
C MET A 75 -0.51 1.67 -15.08
N PRO A 76 -0.86 0.51 -15.67
CA PRO A 76 -1.94 -0.32 -15.19
C PRO A 76 -1.64 -0.92 -13.81
N ASN A 77 -2.66 -1.02 -12.96
CA ASN A 77 -2.55 -1.70 -11.68
C ASN A 77 -2.18 -3.17 -11.88
N PRO A 78 -1.13 -3.67 -11.19
CA PRO A 78 -0.68 -5.05 -11.32
C PRO A 78 -1.60 -6.08 -10.64
N TYR A 79 -2.55 -5.63 -9.85
CA TYR A 79 -3.55 -6.41 -9.14
C TYR A 79 -4.94 -5.79 -9.27
N THR A 80 -5.96 -6.62 -9.13
CA THR A 80 -7.35 -6.20 -8.87
C THR A 80 -7.60 -6.19 -7.36
N ILE A 81 -8.70 -5.59 -6.92
CA ILE A 81 -9.11 -5.62 -5.49
C ILE A 81 -9.29 -7.07 -5.01
N GLU A 82 -9.81 -7.96 -5.86
CA GLU A 82 -10.11 -9.35 -5.53
C GLU A 82 -8.85 -10.20 -5.32
N ASN A 83 -7.76 -9.89 -6.03
CA ASN A 83 -6.51 -10.66 -5.96
C ASN A 83 -5.36 -9.91 -5.29
N PHE A 84 -5.65 -8.76 -4.66
CA PHE A 84 -4.65 -7.98 -3.97
C PHE A 84 -4.07 -8.76 -2.78
N PRO A 85 -2.73 -8.89 -2.68
CA PRO A 85 -2.10 -9.75 -1.69
C PRO A 85 -2.00 -9.09 -0.31
N TRP A 86 -3.12 -8.80 0.35
CA TRP A 86 -3.20 -8.07 1.61
C TRP A 86 -2.27 -8.62 2.71
N ASN A 87 -2.19 -9.95 2.84
CA ASN A 87 -1.31 -10.61 3.80
C ASN A 87 0.18 -10.59 3.39
N GLY A 88 0.48 -10.18 2.17
CA GLY A 88 1.84 -9.99 1.65
C GLY A 88 2.38 -8.58 1.83
N ILE A 89 1.54 -7.65 2.33
CA ILE A 89 1.92 -6.30 2.75
C ILE A 89 1.73 -6.26 4.26
N GLU A 90 2.82 -6.25 5.01
CA GLU A 90 2.76 -6.24 6.47
C GLU A 90 3.08 -4.85 7.02
N ILE A 91 2.24 -4.38 7.92
CA ILE A 91 2.51 -3.21 8.75
C ILE A 91 2.96 -3.71 10.12
N VAL A 92 4.25 -3.69 10.36
CA VAL A 92 4.87 -4.28 11.56
C VAL A 92 5.66 -3.25 12.34
N ASP A 93 5.75 -3.46 13.64
CA ASP A 93 6.58 -2.62 14.49
C ASP A 93 8.00 -3.17 14.56
N ASP A 94 9.00 -2.29 14.47
CA ASP A 94 10.40 -2.63 14.67
C ASP A 94 10.75 -2.79 16.17
N SER A 95 12.02 -3.02 16.49
CA SER A 95 12.50 -3.17 17.87
C SER A 95 12.35 -1.92 18.74
N ARG A 96 11.97 -0.78 18.14
CA ARG A 96 11.76 0.50 18.82
C ARG A 96 10.28 0.93 18.76
N ASP A 97 9.37 -0.03 18.52
CA ASP A 97 7.93 0.19 18.36
C ASP A 97 7.55 1.18 17.23
N ARG A 98 8.43 1.37 16.23
CA ARG A 98 8.13 2.21 15.06
C ARG A 98 7.49 1.39 13.96
N PRO A 99 6.40 1.85 13.33
CA PRO A 99 5.77 1.13 12.25
C PRO A 99 6.67 1.10 11.01
N CYS A 100 6.70 -0.05 10.36
CA CYS A 100 7.44 -0.33 9.14
C CYS A 100 6.55 -1.09 8.16
N VAL A 101 6.76 -0.86 6.87
CA VAL A 101 6.18 -1.68 5.80
C VAL A 101 7.15 -2.78 5.44
N ALA A 102 6.70 -4.02 5.51
CA ALA A 102 7.43 -5.18 5.00
C ALA A 102 6.63 -5.84 3.89
N LEU A 103 7.25 -6.04 2.74
CA LEU A 103 6.62 -6.72 1.61
C LEU A 103 7.14 -8.14 1.51
N ARG A 104 6.24 -9.07 1.21
CA ARG A 104 6.62 -10.41 0.80
C ARG A 104 7.40 -10.34 -0.52
N PRO A 105 8.42 -11.20 -0.76
CA PRO A 105 9.31 -11.07 -1.92
C PRO A 105 8.61 -11.06 -3.29
N ASP A 106 7.50 -11.77 -3.43
CA ASP A 106 6.71 -11.78 -4.67
C ASP A 106 5.98 -10.44 -4.90
N VAL A 107 5.45 -9.86 -3.82
CA VAL A 107 4.79 -8.54 -3.85
C VAL A 107 5.82 -7.45 -4.14
N GLU A 108 6.99 -7.50 -3.52
CA GLU A 108 8.08 -6.55 -3.78
C GLU A 108 8.56 -6.61 -5.23
N ARG A 109 8.75 -7.82 -5.78
CA ARG A 109 9.10 -7.96 -7.21
C ARG A 109 8.04 -7.37 -8.13
N LYS A 110 6.75 -7.60 -7.79
CA LYS A 110 5.63 -7.05 -8.56
C LYS A 110 5.57 -5.54 -8.49
N LEU A 111 5.79 -4.96 -7.31
CA LEU A 111 5.91 -3.51 -7.13
C LEU A 111 7.00 -2.95 -8.04
N ARG A 112 8.22 -3.48 -7.95
CA ARG A 112 9.35 -3.01 -8.76
C ARG A 112 9.10 -3.10 -10.27
N ALA A 113 8.46 -4.18 -10.72
CA ALA A 113 8.15 -4.40 -12.13
C ALA A 113 7.01 -3.51 -12.66
N SER A 114 6.12 -3.04 -11.77
CA SER A 114 4.97 -2.22 -12.14
C SER A 114 5.27 -0.73 -12.21
N LEU A 115 6.34 -0.27 -11.54
CA LEU A 115 6.67 1.15 -11.51
C LEU A 115 7.28 1.64 -12.83
N PRO A 116 6.96 2.85 -13.29
CA PRO A 116 7.53 3.40 -14.51
C PRO A 116 9.05 3.50 -14.41
N PRO A 117 9.80 3.30 -15.52
CA PRO A 117 11.24 3.42 -15.53
C PRO A 117 11.70 4.83 -15.14
N ALA A 118 12.87 4.93 -14.49
CA ALA A 118 13.40 6.19 -13.97
C ALA A 118 13.49 7.33 -15.01
N ALA A 119 13.69 6.98 -16.29
CA ALA A 119 13.77 7.94 -17.38
C ALA A 119 12.43 8.64 -17.72
N SER A 120 11.29 7.97 -17.44
CA SER A 120 9.95 8.55 -17.70
C SER A 120 9.51 9.55 -16.62
N ARG A 121 10.16 9.56 -15.45
CA ARG A 121 9.73 10.34 -14.29
C ARG A 121 10.18 11.79 -14.31
N ASN A 122 11.21 12.12 -15.10
CA ASN A 122 11.77 13.48 -15.18
C ASN A 122 11.05 14.38 -16.20
N SER A 123 10.11 13.84 -16.99
CA SER A 123 9.40 14.63 -18.01
C SER A 123 8.18 15.37 -17.47
N ASP A 124 7.62 14.96 -16.32
CA ASP A 124 6.36 15.53 -15.80
C ASP A 124 6.56 16.68 -14.80
N GLU A 125 7.79 16.87 -14.26
CA GLU A 125 8.06 17.99 -13.34
C GLU A 125 8.03 19.38 -14.01
N MET A 126 7.99 19.47 -15.34
CA MET A 126 8.02 20.76 -16.09
C MET A 126 6.64 21.19 -16.64
N SER A 127 5.56 20.44 -16.40
CA SER A 127 4.22 20.77 -16.92
C SER A 127 3.13 20.76 -15.86
N GLY A 128 3.39 21.21 -14.65
CA GLY A 128 2.43 21.19 -13.58
C GLY A 128 1.87 22.56 -13.20
N ALA A 129 0.75 22.97 -13.80
CA ALA A 129 -0.16 23.89 -13.11
C ALA A 129 -0.81 23.16 -11.93
N PRO A 130 -1.07 23.78 -10.76
CA PRO A 130 -1.62 23.11 -9.59
C PRO A 130 -3.07 22.68 -9.87
N GLY A 131 -3.24 21.40 -10.21
CA GLY A 131 -4.55 20.78 -10.33
C GLY A 131 -5.20 20.57 -8.98
N VAL A 132 -6.35 21.20 -8.75
CA VAL A 132 -7.19 20.94 -7.57
C VAL A 132 -7.67 19.49 -7.63
N VAL A 133 -7.15 18.64 -6.74
CA VAL A 133 -7.62 17.27 -6.55
C VAL A 133 -9.04 17.33 -5.96
N ARG A 134 -10.06 17.09 -6.77
CA ARG A 134 -11.41 16.85 -6.28
C ARG A 134 -11.46 15.46 -5.64
N MET A 135 -11.51 15.40 -4.33
CA MET A 135 -11.86 14.19 -3.60
C MET A 135 -13.36 13.91 -3.79
N GLY A 136 -13.67 12.94 -4.65
CA GLY A 136 -14.97 12.28 -4.70
C GLY A 136 -14.81 10.84 -4.18
N PRO A 137 -15.89 10.18 -3.72
CA PRO A 137 -15.81 8.78 -3.30
C PRO A 137 -15.30 7.95 -4.48
N ALA A 138 -14.15 7.30 -4.31
CA ALA A 138 -13.50 6.53 -5.36
C ALA A 138 -14.30 5.26 -5.66
N VAL A 139 -15.26 5.37 -6.56
CA VAL A 139 -15.80 4.19 -7.26
C VAL A 139 -14.80 3.85 -8.35
N MET A 140 -13.98 2.85 -8.09
CA MET A 140 -12.98 2.34 -9.02
C MET A 140 -13.69 1.71 -10.23
N ARG A 141 -13.78 2.44 -11.35
CA ARG A 141 -14.23 1.88 -12.63
C ARG A 141 -13.07 1.15 -13.27
N VAL A 142 -13.20 -0.17 -13.39
CA VAL A 142 -12.27 -1.03 -14.11
C VAL A 142 -12.51 -0.86 -15.62
N PRO A 143 -11.53 -0.44 -16.43
CA PRO A 143 -11.61 -0.55 -17.87
C PRO A 143 -11.41 -2.00 -18.30
N ILE A 144 -12.34 -2.52 -19.11
CA ILE A 144 -12.23 -3.83 -19.76
C ILE A 144 -11.15 -3.70 -20.83
N VAL A 145 -10.03 -4.38 -20.67
CA VAL A 145 -8.98 -4.46 -21.69
C VAL A 145 -9.16 -5.72 -22.52
N THR A 146 -9.45 -5.55 -23.79
CA THR A 146 -9.37 -6.62 -24.80
C THR A 146 -7.89 -6.93 -25.13
N PRO A 147 -7.50 -8.19 -25.33
CA PRO A 147 -6.11 -8.53 -25.64
C PRO A 147 -5.80 -8.23 -27.12
N VAL A 148 -4.71 -7.50 -27.35
CA VAL A 148 -4.07 -7.39 -28.66
C VAL A 148 -2.74 -8.12 -28.61
N SER A 149 -2.58 -9.04 -29.58
CA SER A 149 -1.46 -9.95 -29.75
C SER A 149 -0.31 -9.34 -30.55
N THR A 150 0.90 -9.86 -30.24
CA THR A 150 2.08 -10.10 -31.08
C THR A 150 2.95 -8.94 -31.55
N GLY A 151 4.25 -9.06 -31.26
CA GLY A 151 5.29 -8.73 -32.23
C GLY A 151 6.62 -8.24 -31.66
N SER A 152 7.62 -9.14 -31.74
CA SER A 152 9.05 -8.91 -31.90
C SER A 152 9.88 -8.28 -30.77
N GLU A 153 10.81 -9.12 -30.26
CA GLU A 153 12.01 -8.69 -29.54
C GLU A 153 12.91 -7.78 -30.38
N PRO A 154 13.58 -6.85 -29.77
CA PRO A 154 14.93 -6.49 -30.20
C PRO A 154 15.98 -6.65 -29.09
N ALA A 155 17.14 -7.02 -29.58
CA ALA A 155 18.41 -7.35 -28.98
C ALA A 155 18.83 -6.58 -27.72
N ALA A 156 19.52 -7.32 -26.85
CA ALA A 156 20.19 -6.87 -25.64
C ALA A 156 21.17 -5.71 -25.88
N ALA A 157 20.84 -4.58 -25.27
CA ALA A 157 21.84 -3.57 -24.93
C ALA A 157 22.09 -3.70 -23.42
N SER A 158 23.32 -4.11 -23.07
CA SER A 158 23.83 -4.15 -21.71
C SER A 158 23.96 -2.72 -21.18
N SER A 159 22.90 -2.20 -20.56
CA SER A 159 22.97 -1.02 -19.73
C SER A 159 23.11 -1.48 -18.26
N ALA A 160 24.16 -1.02 -17.60
CA ALA A 160 24.34 -1.20 -16.17
C ALA A 160 23.08 -0.66 -15.46
N SER A 161 22.21 -1.57 -15.02
CA SER A 161 20.99 -1.23 -14.31
C SER A 161 21.36 -0.69 -12.93
N VAL A 162 21.25 0.62 -12.75
CA VAL A 162 21.25 1.22 -11.42
C VAL A 162 20.04 0.63 -10.68
N SER A 163 20.31 -0.27 -9.75
CA SER A 163 19.27 -0.88 -8.93
C SER A 163 18.69 0.20 -8.00
N LEU A 164 17.54 0.74 -8.35
CA LEU A 164 16.83 1.71 -7.52
C LEU A 164 16.43 1.04 -6.18
N VAL A 165 16.80 1.67 -5.08
CA VAL A 165 16.40 1.23 -3.74
C VAL A 165 15.13 1.95 -3.35
N PHE A 166 14.01 1.22 -3.42
CA PHE A 166 12.72 1.74 -2.94
C PHE A 166 12.67 1.69 -1.41
N ARG A 167 12.08 2.73 -0.83
CA ARG A 167 11.86 2.82 0.62
C ARG A 167 10.42 3.20 0.91
N TRP A 168 9.85 2.51 1.89
CA TRP A 168 8.56 2.85 2.46
C TRP A 168 8.73 3.66 3.74
N HIS A 169 7.92 4.67 3.88
CA HIS A 169 7.74 5.42 5.11
C HIS A 169 6.27 5.30 5.50
N VAL A 170 5.99 5.00 6.75
CA VAL A 170 4.62 4.86 7.25
C VAL A 170 4.49 5.50 8.62
N SER A 171 3.36 6.15 8.84
CA SER A 171 2.96 6.70 10.13
C SER A 171 1.54 6.26 10.43
N LEU A 172 1.29 5.81 11.65
CA LEU A 172 -0.02 5.38 12.12
C LEU A 172 -0.44 6.24 13.30
N SER A 173 -1.72 6.58 13.34
CA SER A 173 -2.35 7.26 14.46
C SER A 173 -3.73 6.65 14.74
N TYR A 174 -4.13 6.63 15.99
CA TYR A 174 -5.50 6.28 16.38
C TYR A 174 -5.90 7.02 17.64
N ASP A 175 -7.10 7.59 17.61
CA ASP A 175 -7.71 8.33 18.71
C ASP A 175 -9.21 8.49 18.43
N GLY A 176 -10.01 8.62 19.50
CA GLY A 176 -11.44 8.92 19.39
C GLY A 176 -12.26 7.94 18.52
N GLY A 177 -11.87 6.66 18.46
CA GLY A 177 -12.55 5.65 17.64
C GLY A 177 -12.15 5.64 16.17
N ILE A 178 -11.15 6.44 15.78
CA ILE A 178 -10.62 6.52 14.41
C ILE A 178 -9.17 6.03 14.39
N ALA A 179 -8.83 5.19 13.42
CA ALA A 179 -7.46 4.87 13.05
C ALA A 179 -7.11 5.50 11.70
N SER A 180 -5.91 6.05 11.59
CA SER A 180 -5.45 6.72 10.38
C SER A 180 -4.01 6.33 10.07
N ALA A 181 -3.67 6.31 8.78
CA ALA A 181 -2.32 6.03 8.32
C ALA A 181 -1.94 6.88 7.11
N VAL A 182 -0.67 7.24 7.06
CA VAL A 182 -0.02 7.80 5.86
C VAL A 182 1.10 6.87 5.45
N ALA A 183 1.20 6.55 4.17
CA ALA A 183 2.31 5.82 3.59
C ALA A 183 2.93 6.62 2.43
N MET A 184 4.24 6.56 2.31
CA MET A 184 4.99 7.22 1.24
C MET A 184 6.02 6.25 0.67
N LEU A 185 6.04 6.12 -0.65
CA LEU A 185 7.05 5.39 -1.40
C LEU A 185 8.10 6.37 -1.95
N THR A 186 9.38 6.09 -1.71
CA THR A 186 10.50 6.93 -2.17
C THR A 186 11.58 6.11 -2.87
N VAL A 187 12.44 6.81 -3.63
CA VAL A 187 13.65 6.28 -4.26
C VAL A 187 14.84 7.21 -4.00
#